data_b24b1c79da10b92363160dfd8f992f55
#
_entry.id   b24b1c79da10b92363160dfd8f992f55
#
_cell.length_a   1.000
_cell.length_b   1.000
_cell.length_c   1.000
_cell.angle_alpha   90.00
_cell.angle_beta   90.00
_cell.angle_gamma   90.00
#
_symmetry.space_group_name_H-M   'P 1'
#
loop_
_entity.id
_entity.type
_entity.pdbx_description
1 polymer ?
#
loop_
_entity_poly.entity_id
_entity_poly.type
_entity_poly.pdbx_seq_one_letter_code
_entity_poly.pdbx_strand_id
1 'polypeptide(L)'
;TNNSGATISSVGNTIRTGGTSDDPSTGYTITNSGKIFSTSTGTKSSVFFGNENSSGGTITNNSGAEIYSGGNVATIRVGGTTTIKNSGSIKNNTSVDDNVIELLGSNNTVTLEEDSTLVGKISSASGTSGNTLKLNLGAGQGYFYETSGDFTLEDLDGNQVVKGSAGSVGQGGSETLDELLSYKSMNLRKFFSKYNKLNDKDVWGETYVSNLKRDAHTSNLALEYDLLNFGVNLINRMDNANFVIAFEGGIQDFVKDHKIDYQNISAGVYLPQKNNPYFNLDVFILGGITLKEAERTILTNTTSSGKLKIDSDYETYEIHTGIKRNNLSLIPDLGLAASYSITPNYDETKYFSWSDRHIGNLSIFFSDDYNLIKKNDSKFLLGWTLDFRNMIGDKKQVYSINGTNATYRQHDDLTNEISLIVNAGYEKKFSENSSISFSLDVKDTNQYTKSFGANISLSSKF
;
A
#
# COMPACT_ATOMS: atom_id res chain seq x y z
N THR A 1 6.77 10.67 -38.62
CA THR A 1 5.63 10.16 -37.83
C THR A 1 5.18 8.84 -38.39
N ASN A 2 4.99 7.83 -37.52
CA ASN A 2 4.36 6.56 -37.82
C ASN A 2 2.96 6.54 -37.21
N ASN A 3 1.93 6.50 -38.02
CA ASN A 3 0.55 6.62 -37.56
C ASN A 3 0.03 5.32 -36.90
N SER A 4 -1.09 5.42 -36.17
CA SER A 4 -1.73 4.25 -35.60
C SER A 4 -2.06 3.20 -36.67
N GLY A 5 -1.77 1.93 -36.37
CA GLY A 5 -1.93 0.81 -37.29
C GLY A 5 -0.89 0.70 -38.38
N ALA A 6 -0.01 1.70 -38.59
CA ALA A 6 1.05 1.65 -39.59
C ALA A 6 2.29 0.90 -39.06
N THR A 7 3.06 0.33 -40.00
CA THR A 7 4.27 -0.42 -39.69
C THR A 7 5.45 0.10 -40.50
N ILE A 8 6.59 0.33 -39.84
CA ILE A 8 7.87 0.60 -40.45
C ILE A 8 8.82 -0.53 -40.02
N SER A 9 9.41 -1.23 -40.99
CA SER A 9 10.32 -2.33 -40.68
C SER A 9 11.50 -2.42 -41.65
N SER A 10 12.58 -3.00 -41.19
CA SER A 10 13.74 -3.30 -42.03
C SER A 10 14.47 -4.55 -41.54
N VAL A 11 15.42 -5.04 -42.37
CA VAL A 11 16.37 -6.14 -42.05
C VAL A 11 17.65 -5.59 -41.39
N GLY A 12 17.76 -4.29 -41.12
CA GLY A 12 18.92 -3.64 -40.50
C GLY A 12 18.47 -2.52 -39.60
N ASN A 13 19.22 -1.42 -39.55
CA ASN A 13 18.77 -0.23 -38.86
C ASN A 13 17.53 0.32 -39.57
N THR A 14 16.42 0.43 -38.85
CA THR A 14 15.12 0.80 -39.43
C THR A 14 15.07 2.31 -39.70
N ILE A 15 15.54 3.11 -38.76
CA ILE A 15 15.66 4.56 -38.87
C ILE A 15 17.09 4.93 -38.49
N ARG A 16 17.77 5.65 -39.35
CA ARG A 16 19.10 6.17 -39.08
C ARG A 16 19.08 7.69 -39.09
N THR A 17 19.57 8.29 -38.00
CA THR A 17 19.81 9.72 -37.91
C THR A 17 21.32 9.95 -37.91
N GLY A 18 21.79 10.79 -38.79
CA GLY A 18 23.21 11.09 -38.96
C GLY A 18 23.89 10.28 -40.08
N GLY A 19 24.78 10.93 -40.76
CA GLY A 19 25.68 10.38 -41.75
C GLY A 19 26.91 9.74 -41.13
N THR A 20 28.06 10.07 -41.61
CA THR A 20 29.37 9.73 -41.06
C THR A 20 29.69 10.62 -39.84
N SER A 21 30.82 10.32 -39.17
CA SER A 21 31.31 11.15 -38.05
C SER A 21 31.46 12.63 -38.40
N ASP A 22 31.50 12.97 -39.66
CA ASP A 22 31.78 14.34 -40.17
C ASP A 22 30.49 15.13 -40.45
N ASP A 23 29.28 14.52 -40.36
CA ASP A 23 28.00 15.19 -40.59
C ASP A 23 26.99 14.76 -39.51
N PRO A 24 27.07 15.40 -38.33
CA PRO A 24 26.17 15.09 -37.22
C PRO A 24 24.75 15.58 -37.52
N SER A 25 23.74 14.74 -37.34
CA SER A 25 22.36 15.20 -37.43
C SER A 25 21.92 15.88 -36.15
N THR A 26 21.22 17.01 -36.33
CA THR A 26 20.67 17.79 -35.22
C THR A 26 19.15 17.97 -35.39
N GLY A 27 18.43 18.01 -34.27
CA GLY A 27 17.02 18.44 -34.26
C GLY A 27 16.03 17.47 -34.93
N TYR A 28 16.24 16.17 -34.90
CA TYR A 28 15.27 15.21 -35.45
C TYR A 28 14.08 14.97 -34.49
N THR A 29 12.90 14.68 -35.08
CA THR A 29 11.69 14.33 -34.32
C THR A 29 11.07 13.05 -34.88
N ILE A 30 10.87 12.07 -34.04
CA ILE A 30 10.24 10.79 -34.37
C ILE A 30 9.04 10.58 -33.41
N THR A 31 7.87 10.39 -34.02
CA THR A 31 6.65 10.07 -33.27
C THR A 31 6.10 8.76 -33.77
N ASN A 32 5.96 7.77 -32.88
CA ASN A 32 5.40 6.46 -33.18
C ASN A 32 4.06 6.27 -32.49
N SER A 33 3.02 5.95 -33.27
CA SER A 33 1.72 5.49 -32.83
C SER A 33 1.35 4.12 -33.39
N GLY A 34 2.26 3.47 -34.11
CA GLY A 34 2.09 2.15 -34.71
C GLY A 34 3.24 1.21 -34.29
N LYS A 35 3.79 0.46 -35.26
CA LYS A 35 4.90 -0.46 -35.00
C LYS A 35 6.14 -0.04 -35.77
N ILE A 36 7.29 0.00 -35.10
CA ILE A 36 8.61 0.20 -35.73
C ILE A 36 9.52 -0.90 -35.24
N PHE A 37 10.08 -1.69 -36.17
CA PHE A 37 10.92 -2.80 -35.76
C PHE A 37 12.01 -3.16 -36.75
N SER A 38 13.05 -3.84 -36.27
CA SER A 38 14.06 -4.50 -37.04
C SER A 38 13.90 -6.02 -36.94
N THR A 39 13.94 -6.71 -38.07
CA THR A 39 13.85 -8.18 -38.13
C THR A 39 15.22 -8.87 -38.14
N SER A 40 16.32 -8.12 -38.16
CA SER A 40 17.66 -8.68 -38.14
C SER A 40 17.96 -9.35 -36.80
N THR A 41 18.55 -10.53 -36.84
CA THR A 41 19.06 -11.26 -35.66
C THR A 41 20.56 -11.01 -35.41
N GLY A 42 21.20 -10.14 -36.18
CA GLY A 42 22.65 -9.88 -36.12
C GLY A 42 23.03 -8.65 -35.27
N THR A 43 24.33 -8.38 -35.24
CA THR A 43 24.98 -7.33 -34.44
C THR A 43 24.74 -5.90 -34.91
N LYS A 44 23.84 -5.64 -35.86
CA LYS A 44 23.65 -4.32 -36.50
C LYS A 44 22.19 -3.90 -36.62
N SER A 45 21.35 -4.24 -35.69
CA SER A 45 19.90 -4.07 -35.87
C SER A 45 19.25 -3.17 -34.79
N SER A 46 19.77 -1.95 -34.64
CA SER A 46 19.04 -0.92 -33.91
C SER A 46 17.87 -0.41 -34.75
N VAL A 47 16.73 -0.18 -34.09
CA VAL A 47 15.59 0.49 -34.73
C VAL A 47 15.93 1.95 -34.99
N PHE A 48 16.52 2.60 -34.00
CA PHE A 48 17.06 3.94 -34.13
C PHE A 48 18.56 3.91 -33.92
N PHE A 49 19.28 4.44 -34.88
CA PHE A 49 20.73 4.57 -34.84
C PHE A 49 21.12 6.04 -34.99
N GLY A 50 21.53 6.68 -33.91
CA GLY A 50 22.27 7.93 -33.91
C GLY A 50 23.73 7.66 -33.57
N ASN A 51 24.67 8.41 -34.11
CA ASN A 51 26.06 8.35 -33.68
C ASN A 51 26.27 9.27 -32.45
N GLU A 52 27.42 9.17 -31.81
CA GLU A 52 27.78 9.95 -30.64
C GLU A 52 27.77 11.47 -30.84
N ASN A 53 27.93 11.92 -32.11
CA ASN A 53 27.94 13.33 -32.50
C ASN A 53 26.54 13.87 -32.86
N SER A 54 25.52 13.02 -32.96
CA SER A 54 24.14 13.45 -33.18
C SER A 54 23.56 14.11 -31.90
N SER A 55 22.77 15.17 -32.07
CA SER A 55 22.24 15.90 -30.92
C SER A 55 20.84 16.50 -31.15
N GLY A 56 20.14 16.85 -30.06
CA GLY A 56 18.87 17.57 -30.12
C GLY A 56 17.69 16.80 -30.66
N GLY A 57 17.70 15.48 -30.58
CA GLY A 57 16.63 14.61 -31.06
C GLY A 57 15.45 14.49 -30.07
N THR A 58 14.28 14.16 -30.63
CA THR A 58 13.11 13.77 -29.83
C THR A 58 12.51 12.49 -30.40
N ILE A 59 12.33 11.47 -29.55
CA ILE A 59 11.69 10.20 -29.86
C ILE A 59 10.50 10.03 -28.92
N THR A 60 9.29 9.97 -29.46
CA THR A 60 8.05 9.74 -28.72
C THR A 60 7.42 8.43 -29.17
N ASN A 61 7.26 7.49 -28.24
CA ASN A 61 6.52 6.25 -28.43
C ASN A 61 5.20 6.36 -27.68
N ASN A 62 4.11 6.54 -28.40
CA ASN A 62 2.79 6.80 -27.83
C ASN A 62 2.18 5.52 -27.20
N SER A 63 1.15 5.69 -26.38
CA SER A 63 0.40 4.58 -25.79
C SER A 63 -0.10 3.62 -26.87
N GLY A 64 0.05 2.31 -26.62
CA GLY A 64 -0.29 1.24 -27.57
C GLY A 64 0.68 1.06 -28.74
N ALA A 65 1.69 1.91 -28.89
CA ALA A 65 2.70 1.78 -29.93
C ALA A 65 3.84 0.84 -29.51
N GLU A 66 4.49 0.22 -30.49
CA GLU A 66 5.58 -0.74 -30.25
C GLU A 66 6.85 -0.34 -31.02
N ILE A 67 8.00 -0.42 -30.35
CA ILE A 67 9.33 -0.33 -30.94
C ILE A 67 10.13 -1.54 -30.46
N TYR A 68 10.60 -2.38 -31.37
CA TYR A 68 11.37 -3.56 -30.98
C TYR A 68 12.46 -3.96 -31.97
N SER A 69 13.52 -4.56 -31.49
CA SER A 69 14.64 -5.11 -32.23
C SER A 69 14.72 -6.63 -32.05
N GLY A 70 15.07 -7.35 -33.12
CA GLY A 70 15.35 -8.80 -33.07
C GLY A 70 16.83 -9.13 -32.86
N GLY A 71 17.71 -8.12 -32.74
CA GLY A 71 19.15 -8.31 -32.60
C GLY A 71 19.65 -8.05 -31.18
N ASN A 72 20.89 -8.43 -30.92
CA ASN A 72 21.57 -8.25 -29.63
C ASN A 72 22.18 -6.84 -29.43
N VAL A 73 21.83 -5.88 -30.29
CA VAL A 73 22.21 -4.46 -30.13
C VAL A 73 21.04 -3.69 -29.60
N ALA A 74 21.29 -2.61 -28.87
CA ALA A 74 20.23 -1.78 -28.29
C ALA A 74 19.21 -1.34 -29.36
N THR A 75 17.92 -1.48 -29.02
CA THR A 75 16.81 -1.12 -29.90
C THR A 75 16.85 0.36 -30.27
N ILE A 76 17.21 1.21 -29.31
CA ILE A 76 17.39 2.64 -29.49
C ILE A 76 18.83 3.00 -29.11
N ARG A 77 19.58 3.63 -30.03
CA ARG A 77 20.91 4.19 -29.80
C ARG A 77 20.92 5.65 -30.21
N VAL A 78 21.26 6.53 -29.30
CA VAL A 78 21.20 7.98 -29.53
C VAL A 78 22.45 8.69 -29.05
N GLY A 79 22.79 9.79 -29.72
CA GLY A 79 23.87 10.69 -29.32
C GLY A 79 23.49 11.58 -28.16
N GLY A 80 24.00 12.82 -28.11
CA GLY A 80 23.75 13.75 -27.01
C GLY A 80 22.45 14.54 -27.12
N THR A 81 22.00 15.11 -26.00
CA THR A 81 20.83 16.02 -25.89
C THR A 81 19.53 15.47 -26.51
N THR A 82 19.35 14.17 -26.52
CA THR A 82 18.16 13.52 -27.06
C THR A 82 17.13 13.27 -25.95
N THR A 83 15.86 13.54 -26.25
CA THR A 83 14.73 13.22 -25.37
C THR A 83 13.99 12.00 -25.90
N ILE A 84 13.87 10.97 -25.09
CA ILE A 84 13.08 9.76 -25.36
C ILE A 84 11.90 9.75 -24.41
N LYS A 85 10.68 9.73 -24.93
CA LYS A 85 9.45 9.59 -24.16
C LYS A 85 8.74 8.30 -24.55
N ASN A 86 8.53 7.41 -23.59
CA ASN A 86 7.85 6.14 -23.81
C ASN A 86 6.55 6.05 -23.01
N SER A 87 5.44 5.97 -23.71
CA SER A 87 4.10 5.64 -23.18
C SER A 87 3.59 4.30 -23.73
N GLY A 88 4.34 3.65 -24.63
CA GLY A 88 4.02 2.38 -25.26
C GLY A 88 5.03 1.29 -24.86
N SER A 89 5.37 0.42 -25.79
CA SER A 89 6.30 -0.67 -25.57
C SER A 89 7.61 -0.47 -26.34
N ILE A 90 8.76 -0.55 -25.64
CA ILE A 90 10.09 -0.60 -26.23
C ILE A 90 10.77 -1.89 -25.74
N LYS A 91 11.19 -2.76 -26.70
CA LYS A 91 11.70 -4.09 -26.36
C LYS A 91 12.95 -4.43 -27.13
N ASN A 92 13.87 -5.14 -26.48
CA ASN A 92 14.83 -5.98 -27.14
C ASN A 92 14.30 -7.42 -27.08
N ASN A 93 14.05 -8.03 -28.27
CA ASN A 93 13.45 -9.36 -28.33
C ASN A 93 14.47 -10.51 -28.18
N THR A 94 15.78 -10.20 -28.13
CA THR A 94 16.82 -11.21 -28.02
C THR A 94 16.99 -11.67 -26.58
N SER A 95 17.15 -10.74 -25.66
CA SER A 95 17.31 -11.03 -24.24
C SER A 95 16.92 -9.83 -23.37
N VAL A 96 16.42 -10.09 -22.18
CA VAL A 96 16.20 -9.07 -21.14
C VAL A 96 17.54 -8.51 -20.60
N ASP A 97 18.64 -9.24 -20.79
CA ASP A 97 19.97 -8.82 -20.36
C ASP A 97 20.66 -7.88 -21.33
N ASP A 98 20.14 -7.78 -22.58
CA ASP A 98 20.67 -6.87 -23.61
C ASP A 98 20.17 -5.43 -23.36
N ASN A 99 20.93 -4.46 -23.86
CA ASN A 99 20.50 -3.07 -23.82
C ASN A 99 19.30 -2.86 -24.76
N VAL A 100 18.29 -2.16 -24.27
CA VAL A 100 17.14 -1.70 -25.07
C VAL A 100 17.30 -0.24 -25.49
N ILE A 101 17.88 0.57 -24.61
CA ILE A 101 18.22 1.98 -24.84
C ILE A 101 19.70 2.17 -24.52
N GLU A 102 20.47 2.69 -25.45
CA GLU A 102 21.89 3.03 -25.27
C GLU A 102 22.12 4.51 -25.58
N LEU A 103 22.57 5.27 -24.57
CA LEU A 103 22.87 6.69 -24.65
C LEU A 103 24.38 6.84 -24.90
N LEU A 104 24.75 7.20 -26.12
CA LEU A 104 26.14 7.31 -26.58
C LEU A 104 26.76 8.68 -26.24
N GLY A 105 25.93 9.67 -25.93
CA GLY A 105 26.33 11.03 -25.60
C GLY A 105 25.77 11.54 -24.24
N SER A 106 26.05 12.78 -23.97
CA SER A 106 25.66 13.44 -22.69
C SER A 106 24.34 14.19 -22.80
N ASN A 107 23.73 14.52 -21.63
CA ASN A 107 22.54 15.32 -21.48
C ASN A 107 21.28 14.75 -22.15
N ASN A 108 21.15 13.43 -22.21
CA ASN A 108 19.95 12.77 -22.70
C ASN A 108 18.92 12.65 -21.58
N THR A 109 17.65 12.65 -21.97
CA THR A 109 16.53 12.39 -21.04
C THR A 109 15.70 11.21 -21.55
N VAL A 110 15.52 10.19 -20.72
CA VAL A 110 14.59 9.09 -20.96
C VAL A 110 13.45 9.23 -19.98
N THR A 111 12.21 9.33 -20.46
CA THR A 111 11.00 9.38 -19.62
C THR A 111 10.18 8.12 -19.86
N LEU A 112 9.90 7.38 -18.80
CA LEU A 112 8.96 6.26 -18.80
C LEU A 112 7.63 6.77 -18.20
N GLU A 113 6.57 6.66 -18.98
CA GLU A 113 5.24 7.10 -18.62
C GLU A 113 4.41 5.94 -18.07
N GLU A 114 3.29 6.26 -17.41
CA GLU A 114 2.30 5.28 -16.97
C GLU A 114 1.92 4.33 -18.11
N ASP A 115 1.76 3.04 -17.80
CA ASP A 115 1.49 1.94 -18.74
C ASP A 115 2.60 1.63 -19.75
N SER A 116 3.75 2.30 -19.69
CA SER A 116 4.88 1.96 -20.56
C SER A 116 5.46 0.59 -20.23
N THR A 117 5.88 -0.11 -21.27
CA THR A 117 6.63 -1.37 -21.15
C THR A 117 8.04 -1.18 -21.67
N LEU A 118 9.03 -1.57 -20.87
CA LEU A 118 10.43 -1.61 -21.27
C LEU A 118 10.98 -3.02 -21.01
N VAL A 119 11.65 -3.60 -22.03
CA VAL A 119 12.28 -4.92 -21.92
C VAL A 119 13.73 -4.83 -22.39
N GLY A 120 14.66 -5.02 -21.45
CA GLY A 120 16.11 -4.83 -21.64
C GLY A 120 16.64 -3.59 -20.91
N LYS A 121 17.96 -3.53 -20.73
CA LYS A 121 18.66 -2.53 -19.90
C LYS A 121 18.72 -1.15 -20.56
N ILE A 122 18.73 -0.12 -19.72
CA ILE A 122 19.07 1.25 -20.14
C ILE A 122 20.56 1.46 -19.83
N SER A 123 21.34 1.86 -20.81
CA SER A 123 22.78 2.09 -20.63
C SER A 123 23.20 3.50 -21.03
N SER A 124 24.16 4.03 -20.29
CA SER A 124 24.88 5.27 -20.59
C SER A 124 26.33 4.93 -20.88
N ALA A 125 26.85 5.39 -22.00
CA ALA A 125 28.21 5.07 -22.40
C ALA A 125 29.25 5.68 -21.45
N SER A 126 30.41 5.07 -21.36
CA SER A 126 31.52 5.56 -20.52
C SER A 126 31.94 6.97 -20.94
N GLY A 127 32.15 7.85 -19.95
CA GLY A 127 32.56 9.24 -20.19
C GLY A 127 31.43 10.21 -20.54
N THR A 128 30.17 9.74 -20.58
CA THR A 128 29.00 10.62 -20.72
C THR A 128 28.55 11.17 -19.37
N SER A 129 27.87 12.32 -19.37
CA SER A 129 27.37 12.96 -18.16
C SER A 129 26.02 13.64 -18.41
N GLY A 130 25.27 13.94 -17.32
CA GLY A 130 24.01 14.66 -17.41
C GLY A 130 22.85 13.86 -18.03
N ASN A 131 22.98 12.55 -18.18
CA ASN A 131 21.90 11.68 -18.61
C ASN A 131 20.88 11.50 -17.48
N THR A 132 19.59 11.65 -17.78
CA THR A 132 18.50 11.60 -16.80
C THR A 132 17.48 10.53 -17.17
N LEU A 133 17.11 9.70 -16.19
CA LEU A 133 15.97 8.80 -16.27
C LEU A 133 14.83 9.39 -15.42
N LYS A 134 13.72 9.72 -16.06
CA LYS A 134 12.51 10.25 -15.44
C LYS A 134 11.43 9.17 -15.41
N LEU A 135 10.80 9.00 -14.25
CA LEU A 135 9.80 8.00 -13.99
C LEU A 135 8.48 8.73 -13.66
N ASN A 136 7.50 8.57 -14.54
CA ASN A 136 6.14 9.14 -14.43
C ASN A 136 5.14 7.97 -14.53
N LEU A 137 5.21 7.05 -13.56
CA LEU A 137 4.56 5.75 -13.57
C LEU A 137 3.25 5.73 -12.76
N GLY A 138 2.94 6.85 -12.13
CA GLY A 138 1.81 7.03 -11.23
C GLY A 138 2.18 6.83 -9.74
N ALA A 139 1.48 7.56 -8.89
CA ALA A 139 1.67 7.49 -7.45
C ALA A 139 1.39 6.07 -6.92
N GLY A 140 2.27 5.56 -6.09
CA GLY A 140 2.16 4.23 -5.49
C GLY A 140 2.65 3.08 -6.38
N GLN A 141 3.09 3.33 -7.62
CA GLN A 141 3.64 2.29 -8.47
C GLN A 141 5.02 1.84 -7.98
N GLY A 142 5.14 0.57 -7.62
CA GLY A 142 6.43 -0.09 -7.39
C GLY A 142 7.13 -0.39 -8.72
N TYR A 143 8.45 -0.21 -8.76
CA TYR A 143 9.24 -0.50 -9.95
C TYR A 143 10.69 -0.83 -9.62
N PHE A 144 11.33 -1.54 -10.55
CA PHE A 144 12.76 -1.78 -10.54
C PHE A 144 13.27 -1.86 -11.99
N TYR A 145 14.14 -0.94 -12.38
CA TYR A 145 14.79 -0.94 -13.69
C TYR A 145 16.29 -1.14 -13.57
N GLU A 146 16.83 -2.11 -14.29
CA GLU A 146 18.27 -2.26 -14.44
C GLU A 146 18.81 -1.18 -15.37
N THR A 147 19.81 -0.45 -14.87
CA THR A 147 20.53 0.59 -15.60
C THR A 147 22.04 0.35 -15.50
N SER A 148 22.80 0.83 -16.48
CA SER A 148 24.27 0.84 -16.43
C SER A 148 24.84 2.19 -16.85
N GLY A 149 25.92 2.63 -16.19
CA GLY A 149 26.49 3.97 -16.35
C GLY A 149 25.84 5.00 -15.45
N ASP A 150 26.20 6.27 -15.64
CA ASP A 150 25.75 7.36 -14.77
C ASP A 150 24.42 7.95 -15.24
N PHE A 151 23.45 7.99 -14.31
CA PHE A 151 22.14 8.61 -14.50
C PHE A 151 21.76 9.47 -13.31
N THR A 152 21.12 10.59 -13.58
CA THR A 152 20.27 11.27 -12.61
C THR A 152 18.89 10.62 -12.66
N LEU A 153 18.37 10.18 -11.50
CA LEU A 153 17.07 9.52 -11.38
C LEU A 153 16.07 10.51 -10.80
N GLU A 154 14.95 10.70 -11.48
CA GLU A 154 13.85 11.57 -11.04
C GLU A 154 12.54 10.79 -11.07
N ASP A 155 11.86 10.65 -9.94
CA ASP A 155 10.48 10.19 -9.88
C ASP A 155 9.56 11.42 -9.87
N LEU A 156 8.65 11.50 -10.83
CA LEU A 156 7.75 12.64 -11.01
C LEU A 156 6.47 12.52 -10.19
N ASP A 157 6.19 11.34 -9.64
CA ASP A 157 5.00 11.03 -8.85
C ASP A 157 5.25 11.14 -7.34
N GLY A 158 6.49 11.49 -6.95
CA GLY A 158 6.87 11.65 -5.55
C GLY A 158 7.24 10.36 -4.83
N ASN A 159 7.37 9.22 -5.53
CA ASN A 159 7.93 7.99 -4.96
C ASN A 159 9.41 8.17 -4.65
N GLN A 160 9.88 7.53 -3.59
CA GLN A 160 11.28 7.64 -3.20
C GLN A 160 12.17 6.73 -4.05
N VAL A 161 12.99 7.31 -4.91
CA VAL A 161 14.00 6.58 -5.69
C VAL A 161 15.23 6.30 -4.82
N VAL A 162 15.69 5.06 -4.82
CA VAL A 162 16.90 4.66 -4.12
C VAL A 162 18.12 5.01 -4.97
N LYS A 163 19.03 5.81 -4.43
CA LYS A 163 20.28 6.16 -5.12
C LYS A 163 21.11 4.91 -5.40
N GLY A 164 21.56 4.77 -6.65
CA GLY A 164 22.33 3.59 -7.10
C GLY A 164 21.47 2.43 -7.60
N SER A 165 20.13 2.59 -7.56
CA SER A 165 19.21 1.69 -8.24
C SER A 165 18.05 2.53 -8.82
N ALA A 166 17.52 2.15 -9.95
CA ALA A 166 16.32 2.75 -10.49
C ALA A 166 15.09 2.00 -9.96
N GLY A 167 14.90 2.04 -8.66
CA GLY A 167 13.85 1.29 -8.00
C GLY A 167 13.12 2.09 -6.93
N SER A 168 11.84 1.79 -6.74
CA SER A 168 11.00 2.32 -5.68
C SER A 168 9.91 1.33 -5.29
N VAL A 169 9.45 1.41 -4.07
CA VAL A 169 8.29 0.68 -3.57
C VAL A 169 7.08 1.61 -3.46
N GLY A 170 5.90 1.09 -3.74
CA GLY A 170 4.66 1.81 -3.47
C GLY A 170 4.45 1.99 -1.96
N GLN A 171 3.81 3.08 -1.57
CA GLN A 171 3.65 3.47 -0.16
C GLN A 171 2.63 2.64 0.62
N GLY A 172 1.64 2.05 -0.04
CA GLY A 172 0.39 1.58 0.57
C GLY A 172 0.52 0.71 1.81
N GLY A 173 1.15 -0.47 1.70
CA GLY A 173 1.09 -1.48 2.76
C GLY A 173 1.80 -1.09 4.06
N SER A 174 2.94 -0.43 3.96
CA SER A 174 3.77 -0.05 5.10
C SER A 174 3.17 1.13 5.88
N GLU A 175 2.60 2.12 5.20
CA GLU A 175 2.05 3.32 5.83
C GLU A 175 0.72 3.10 6.54
N THR A 176 -0.05 2.08 6.14
CA THR A 176 -1.36 1.81 6.75
C THR A 176 -1.32 0.86 7.94
N LEU A 177 -0.14 0.37 8.34
CA LEU A 177 -0.01 -0.54 9.48
C LEU A 177 -0.56 0.05 10.78
N ASP A 178 -0.36 1.33 11.03
CA ASP A 178 -0.85 2.01 12.22
C ASP A 178 -2.37 2.21 12.19
N GLU A 179 -2.96 2.47 11.04
CA GLU A 179 -4.40 2.57 10.87
C GLU A 179 -5.07 1.23 11.14
N LEU A 180 -4.52 0.13 10.62
CA LEU A 180 -5.02 -1.22 10.87
C LEU A 180 -4.93 -1.58 12.36
N LEU A 181 -3.80 -1.30 13.00
CA LEU A 181 -3.60 -1.52 14.43
C LEU A 181 -4.62 -0.73 15.28
N SER A 182 -4.84 0.55 14.91
CA SER A 182 -5.84 1.41 15.55
C SER A 182 -7.26 0.90 15.36
N TYR A 183 -7.58 0.44 14.15
CA TYR A 183 -8.89 -0.08 13.81
C TYR A 183 -9.23 -1.34 14.62
N LYS A 184 -8.30 -2.27 14.75
CA LYS A 184 -8.44 -3.45 15.63
C LYS A 184 -8.65 -3.06 17.09
N SER A 185 -7.83 -2.15 17.62
CA SER A 185 -7.98 -1.63 18.99
C SER A 185 -9.36 -1.02 19.22
N MET A 186 -9.88 -0.28 18.25
CA MET A 186 -11.23 0.29 18.29
C MET A 186 -12.32 -0.79 18.32
N ASN A 187 -12.21 -1.83 17.48
CA ASN A 187 -13.18 -2.94 17.47
C ASN A 187 -13.21 -3.68 18.81
N LEU A 188 -12.05 -3.92 19.43
CA LEU A 188 -11.97 -4.51 20.77
C LEU A 188 -12.65 -3.62 21.83
N ARG A 189 -12.44 -2.31 21.78
CA ARG A 189 -13.10 -1.36 22.72
C ARG A 189 -14.62 -1.37 22.57
N LYS A 190 -15.13 -1.40 21.33
CA LYS A 190 -16.58 -1.54 21.06
C LYS A 190 -17.12 -2.84 21.62
N PHE A 191 -16.42 -3.95 21.42
CA PHE A 191 -16.76 -5.26 21.95
C PHE A 191 -16.89 -5.23 23.47
N PHE A 192 -15.89 -4.72 24.20
CA PHE A 192 -15.93 -4.62 25.67
C PHE A 192 -17.01 -3.67 26.18
N SER A 193 -17.26 -2.56 25.49
CA SER A 193 -18.33 -1.63 25.86
C SER A 193 -19.71 -2.27 25.80
N LYS A 194 -19.96 -3.12 24.80
CA LYS A 194 -21.21 -3.88 24.67
C LYS A 194 -21.33 -4.95 25.77
N TYR A 195 -20.27 -5.71 26.02
CA TYR A 195 -20.25 -6.75 27.05
C TYR A 195 -20.55 -6.19 28.43
N ASN A 196 -19.96 -5.05 28.80
CA ASN A 196 -20.16 -4.44 30.11
C ASN A 196 -21.63 -4.08 30.40
N LYS A 197 -22.41 -3.78 29.37
CA LYS A 197 -23.85 -3.48 29.49
C LYS A 197 -24.73 -4.71 29.70
N LEU A 198 -24.23 -5.90 29.41
CA LEU A 198 -24.94 -7.18 29.50
C LEU A 198 -24.91 -7.82 30.88
N ASN A 199 -24.20 -7.25 31.76
CA ASN A 199 -24.07 -7.28 33.22
C ASN A 199 -24.11 -8.61 34.00
N ASP A 200 -24.63 -9.74 33.49
CA ASP A 200 -24.73 -11.02 34.20
C ASP A 200 -24.59 -12.24 33.30
N LYS A 201 -23.89 -12.10 32.20
CA LYS A 201 -23.69 -13.20 31.24
C LYS A 201 -22.35 -13.89 31.46
N ASP A 202 -22.34 -15.22 31.39
CA ASP A 202 -21.13 -16.00 31.60
C ASP A 202 -20.33 -16.13 30.29
N VAL A 203 -21.04 -16.22 29.14
CA VAL A 203 -20.44 -16.29 27.82
C VAL A 203 -21.08 -15.25 26.90
N TRP A 204 -20.26 -14.58 26.13
CA TRP A 204 -20.69 -13.68 25.07
C TRP A 204 -19.81 -13.80 23.84
N GLY A 205 -20.44 -13.87 22.67
CA GLY A 205 -19.77 -13.92 21.39
C GLY A 205 -20.32 -12.85 20.43
N GLU A 206 -19.46 -12.28 19.64
CA GLU A 206 -19.81 -11.33 18.59
C GLU A 206 -19.12 -11.73 17.30
N THR A 207 -19.87 -11.73 16.19
CA THR A 207 -19.32 -11.76 14.84
C THR A 207 -19.55 -10.40 14.19
N TYR A 208 -18.59 -9.96 13.40
CA TYR A 208 -18.71 -8.69 12.68
C TYR A 208 -18.13 -8.77 11.28
N VAL A 209 -18.63 -7.92 10.41
CA VAL A 209 -18.06 -7.60 9.11
C VAL A 209 -18.00 -6.08 8.99
N SER A 210 -16.95 -5.57 8.42
CA SER A 210 -16.85 -4.15 8.12
C SER A 210 -16.04 -3.88 6.86
N ASN A 211 -16.39 -2.78 6.23
CA ASN A 211 -15.63 -2.19 5.14
C ASN A 211 -15.03 -0.88 5.65
N LEU A 212 -13.74 -0.71 5.45
CA LEU A 212 -12.99 0.50 5.73
C LEU A 212 -12.44 1.00 4.40
N LYS A 213 -12.75 2.22 4.03
CA LYS A 213 -12.24 2.86 2.83
C LYS A 213 -11.45 4.11 3.19
N ARG A 214 -10.28 4.24 2.60
CA ARG A 214 -9.50 5.47 2.61
C ARG A 214 -9.50 6.07 1.20
N ASP A 215 -9.94 7.32 1.10
CA ASP A 215 -9.89 8.06 -0.16
C ASP A 215 -8.48 8.67 -0.36
N ALA A 216 -8.04 8.77 -1.61
CA ALA A 216 -6.80 9.46 -1.97
C ALA A 216 -6.84 10.93 -1.52
N HIS A 217 -5.71 11.44 -1.09
CA HIS A 217 -5.56 12.84 -0.72
C HIS A 217 -4.48 13.51 -1.57
N THR A 218 -4.61 14.81 -1.80
CA THR A 218 -3.68 15.59 -2.64
C THR A 218 -2.22 15.53 -2.19
N SER A 219 -1.98 15.34 -0.89
CA SER A 219 -0.62 15.17 -0.33
C SER A 219 -0.13 13.73 -0.38
N ASN A 220 -1.00 12.73 -0.58
CA ASN A 220 -0.64 11.33 -0.66
C ASN A 220 -1.65 10.50 -1.46
N LEU A 221 -1.53 10.54 -2.77
CA LEU A 221 -2.38 9.79 -3.71
C LEU A 221 -2.17 8.28 -3.63
N ALA A 222 -1.02 7.84 -3.14
CA ALA A 222 -0.67 6.43 -3.05
C ALA A 222 -1.37 5.69 -1.89
N LEU A 223 -2.01 6.41 -0.98
CA LEU A 223 -2.65 5.83 0.20
C LEU A 223 -4.15 5.55 0.05
N GLU A 224 -4.66 5.49 -1.16
CA GLU A 224 -6.02 5.00 -1.38
C GLU A 224 -6.07 3.48 -1.17
N TYR A 225 -7.02 3.02 -0.36
CA TYR A 225 -7.28 1.59 -0.18
C TYR A 225 -8.72 1.30 0.24
N ASP A 226 -9.15 0.07 -0.07
CA ASP A 226 -10.35 -0.55 0.46
C ASP A 226 -9.95 -1.74 1.34
N LEU A 227 -10.53 -1.83 2.54
CA LEU A 227 -10.35 -2.96 3.47
C LEU A 227 -11.70 -3.59 3.77
N LEU A 228 -11.85 -4.84 3.40
CA LEU A 228 -12.95 -5.69 3.89
C LEU A 228 -12.40 -6.59 5.00
N ASN A 229 -12.99 -6.51 6.19
CA ASN A 229 -12.62 -7.40 7.28
C ASN A 229 -13.83 -8.06 7.93
N PHE A 230 -13.59 -9.19 8.57
CA PHE A 230 -14.53 -9.94 9.36
C PHE A 230 -13.85 -10.48 10.62
N GLY A 231 -14.62 -10.66 11.67
CA GLY A 231 -14.04 -11.20 12.91
C GLY A 231 -15.05 -11.87 13.81
N VAL A 232 -14.50 -12.57 14.79
CA VAL A 232 -15.22 -13.23 15.87
C VAL A 232 -14.53 -12.92 17.18
N ASN A 233 -15.26 -12.36 18.11
CA ASN A 233 -14.81 -12.10 19.47
C ASN A 233 -15.59 -12.98 20.45
N LEU A 234 -14.91 -13.63 21.37
CA LEU A 234 -15.48 -14.45 22.41
C LEU A 234 -14.97 -14.01 23.77
N ILE A 235 -15.86 -13.96 24.74
CA ILE A 235 -15.51 -13.68 26.12
C ILE A 235 -16.20 -14.72 27.02
N ASN A 236 -15.42 -15.28 27.93
CA ASN A 236 -15.88 -16.22 28.94
C ASN A 236 -15.58 -15.67 30.33
N ARG A 237 -16.59 -15.63 31.17
CA ARG A 237 -16.45 -15.16 32.54
C ARG A 237 -15.75 -16.20 33.40
N MET A 238 -14.76 -15.76 34.14
CA MET A 238 -14.15 -16.48 35.27
C MET A 238 -14.34 -15.67 36.53
N ASP A 239 -14.09 -16.22 37.72
CA ASP A 239 -14.44 -15.62 39.03
C ASP A 239 -14.11 -14.13 39.15
N ASN A 240 -12.88 -13.72 38.84
CA ASN A 240 -12.43 -12.35 39.04
C ASN A 240 -12.01 -11.64 37.74
N ALA A 241 -11.97 -12.36 36.63
CA ALA A 241 -11.55 -11.84 35.30
C ALA A 241 -12.33 -12.53 34.20
N ASN A 242 -12.38 -11.92 33.03
CA ASN A 242 -12.96 -12.51 31.85
C ASN A 242 -11.84 -12.84 30.88
N PHE A 243 -11.83 -14.08 30.37
CA PHE A 243 -10.91 -14.48 29.32
C PHE A 243 -11.49 -14.12 27.96
N VAL A 244 -10.66 -13.60 27.07
CA VAL A 244 -11.05 -13.12 25.75
C VAL A 244 -10.23 -13.81 24.68
N ILE A 245 -10.89 -14.23 23.60
CA ILE A 245 -10.25 -14.65 22.37
C ILE A 245 -10.88 -13.86 21.22
N ALA A 246 -10.06 -13.36 20.33
CA ALA A 246 -10.48 -12.65 19.12
C ALA A 246 -9.80 -13.24 17.90
N PHE A 247 -10.58 -13.45 16.85
CA PHE A 247 -10.12 -13.82 15.52
C PHE A 247 -10.56 -12.74 14.54
N GLU A 248 -9.66 -12.31 13.67
CA GLU A 248 -9.97 -11.34 12.62
C GLU A 248 -9.26 -11.75 11.34
N GLY A 249 -9.90 -11.55 10.19
CA GLY A 249 -9.30 -11.68 8.89
C GLY A 249 -9.79 -10.59 7.96
N GLY A 250 -8.98 -10.23 6.97
CA GLY A 250 -9.35 -9.18 6.05
C GLY A 250 -8.50 -9.16 4.79
N ILE A 251 -9.00 -8.42 3.83
CA ILE A 251 -8.38 -8.17 2.53
C ILE A 251 -8.27 -6.66 2.37
N GLN A 252 -7.07 -6.17 2.16
CA GLN A 252 -6.76 -4.78 1.92
C GLN A 252 -6.25 -4.61 0.50
N ASP A 253 -7.04 -3.92 -0.33
CA ASP A 253 -6.71 -3.64 -1.72
C ASP A 253 -6.26 -2.17 -1.85
N PHE A 254 -5.03 -1.98 -2.35
CA PHE A 254 -4.43 -0.67 -2.62
C PHE A 254 -4.43 -0.36 -4.12
N VAL A 255 -4.11 0.86 -4.46
CA VAL A 255 -3.84 1.25 -5.85
C VAL A 255 -2.68 0.46 -6.45
N LYS A 256 -2.63 0.37 -7.78
CA LYS A 256 -1.52 -0.23 -8.55
C LYS A 256 -1.27 -1.72 -8.26
N ASP A 257 -2.36 -2.50 -8.21
CA ASP A 257 -2.30 -3.96 -8.05
C ASP A 257 -1.50 -4.41 -6.81
N HIS A 258 -1.66 -3.71 -5.69
CA HIS A 258 -1.09 -4.08 -4.42
C HIS A 258 -2.21 -4.56 -3.48
N LYS A 259 -2.06 -5.75 -2.91
CA LYS A 259 -3.04 -6.41 -2.04
C LYS A 259 -2.36 -7.01 -0.82
N ILE A 260 -3.05 -6.97 0.32
CA ILE A 260 -2.63 -7.65 1.55
C ILE A 260 -3.81 -8.44 2.10
N ASP A 261 -3.66 -9.73 2.21
CA ASP A 261 -4.55 -10.61 2.95
C ASP A 261 -3.97 -10.80 4.36
N TYR A 262 -4.80 -10.76 5.40
CA TYR A 262 -4.32 -10.97 6.76
C TYR A 262 -5.27 -11.81 7.61
N GLN A 263 -4.69 -12.50 8.59
CA GLN A 263 -5.38 -13.27 9.62
C GLN A 263 -4.76 -12.95 10.97
N ASN A 264 -5.59 -12.63 11.96
CA ASN A 264 -5.17 -12.33 13.33
C ASN A 264 -5.81 -13.27 14.32
N ILE A 265 -5.04 -13.68 15.30
CA ILE A 265 -5.51 -14.30 16.52
C ILE A 265 -4.99 -13.51 17.71
N SER A 266 -5.87 -13.15 18.64
CA SER A 266 -5.54 -12.44 19.86
C SER A 266 -6.20 -13.09 21.06
N ALA A 267 -5.53 -13.08 22.19
CA ALA A 267 -6.05 -13.57 23.45
C ALA A 267 -5.65 -12.66 24.61
N GLY A 268 -6.45 -12.63 25.66
CA GLY A 268 -6.16 -11.79 26.82
C GLY A 268 -7.23 -11.79 27.88
N VAL A 269 -7.24 -10.72 28.66
CA VAL A 269 -8.09 -10.58 29.84
C VAL A 269 -8.84 -9.25 29.80
N TYR A 270 -10.10 -9.28 30.23
CA TYR A 270 -10.93 -8.12 30.46
C TYR A 270 -11.45 -8.11 31.91
N LEU A 271 -11.23 -7.03 32.61
CA LEU A 271 -11.69 -6.77 33.99
C LEU A 271 -12.76 -5.67 33.96
N PRO A 272 -14.05 -5.99 34.06
CA PRO A 272 -15.09 -4.98 34.09
C PRO A 272 -15.03 -4.19 35.40
N GLN A 273 -15.42 -2.91 35.38
CA GLN A 273 -15.37 -1.96 36.48
C GLN A 273 -15.99 -2.53 37.77
N LYS A 274 -17.13 -3.19 37.68
CA LYS A 274 -17.82 -3.79 38.83
C LYS A 274 -17.05 -4.93 39.53
N ASN A 275 -16.12 -5.57 38.82
CA ASN A 275 -15.30 -6.67 39.36
C ASN A 275 -13.88 -6.21 39.68
N ASN A 276 -13.58 -4.92 39.52
CA ASN A 276 -12.29 -4.34 39.83
C ASN A 276 -12.36 -3.54 41.15
N PRO A 277 -11.98 -4.15 42.27
CA PRO A 277 -12.12 -3.51 43.58
C PRO A 277 -11.15 -2.33 43.81
N TYR A 278 -10.11 -2.22 42.95
CA TYR A 278 -9.04 -1.26 43.19
C TYR A 278 -9.22 0.07 42.45
N PHE A 279 -9.77 0.05 41.22
CA PHE A 279 -9.70 1.23 40.34
C PHE A 279 -11.05 1.76 39.87
N ASN A 280 -12.15 1.05 40.06
CA ASN A 280 -13.46 1.42 39.52
C ASN A 280 -13.42 1.76 38.02
N LEU A 281 -12.70 0.96 37.24
CA LEU A 281 -12.44 1.11 35.83
C LEU A 281 -12.59 -0.23 35.11
N ASP A 282 -13.06 -0.21 33.87
CA ASP A 282 -12.87 -1.31 32.94
C ASP A 282 -11.40 -1.34 32.51
N VAL A 283 -10.80 -2.51 32.47
CA VAL A 283 -9.42 -2.69 32.02
C VAL A 283 -9.35 -3.88 31.09
N PHE A 284 -8.62 -3.76 29.99
CA PHE A 284 -8.33 -4.90 29.13
C PHE A 284 -6.87 -4.93 28.69
N ILE A 285 -6.37 -6.12 28.42
CA ILE A 285 -5.09 -6.37 27.80
C ILE A 285 -5.19 -7.64 26.94
N LEU A 286 -4.83 -7.53 25.66
CA LEU A 286 -4.76 -8.65 24.72
C LEU A 286 -3.43 -8.62 23.99
N GLY A 287 -2.85 -9.79 23.79
CA GLY A 287 -1.72 -10.01 22.87
C GLY A 287 -2.17 -10.82 21.68
N GLY A 288 -1.59 -10.57 20.51
CA GLY A 288 -1.97 -11.24 19.27
C GLY A 288 -0.86 -11.35 18.25
N ILE A 289 -1.11 -12.19 17.26
CA ILE A 289 -0.27 -12.36 16.08
C ILE A 289 -1.14 -12.18 14.85
N THR A 290 -0.65 -11.38 13.90
CA THR A 290 -1.24 -11.20 12.57
C THR A 290 -0.32 -11.80 11.53
N LEU A 291 -0.80 -12.80 10.80
CA LEU A 291 -0.14 -13.34 9.61
C LEU A 291 -0.60 -12.54 8.41
N LYS A 292 0.30 -12.18 7.50
CA LYS A 292 0.03 -11.36 6.33
C LYS A 292 0.65 -11.99 5.10
N GLU A 293 -0.12 -12.03 4.03
CA GLU A 293 0.29 -12.39 2.69
C GLU A 293 0.11 -11.15 1.81
N ALA A 294 1.20 -10.57 1.32
CA ALA A 294 1.17 -9.38 0.48
C ALA A 294 1.59 -9.74 -0.95
N GLU A 295 0.89 -9.14 -1.89
CA GLU A 295 1.11 -9.30 -3.32
C GLU A 295 1.09 -7.94 -4.00
N ARG A 296 2.04 -7.67 -4.88
CA ARG A 296 2.01 -6.48 -5.72
C ARG A 296 2.65 -6.71 -7.09
N THR A 297 2.21 -5.95 -8.07
CA THR A 297 2.83 -5.92 -9.40
C THR A 297 3.76 -4.73 -9.50
N ILE A 298 5.04 -4.98 -9.80
CA ILE A 298 6.01 -3.93 -10.10
C ILE A 298 6.29 -3.84 -11.61
N LEU A 299 6.65 -2.64 -12.05
CA LEU A 299 7.18 -2.43 -13.41
C LEU A 299 8.69 -2.71 -13.41
N THR A 300 9.16 -3.42 -14.44
CA THR A 300 10.57 -3.78 -14.55
C THR A 300 10.96 -4.02 -16.00
N ASN A 301 12.23 -3.82 -16.30
CA ASN A 301 12.81 -4.17 -17.61
C ASN A 301 13.51 -5.53 -17.62
N THR A 302 13.46 -6.28 -16.53
CA THR A 302 14.15 -7.57 -16.34
C THR A 302 13.29 -8.78 -16.67
N THR A 303 12.07 -8.58 -17.13
CA THR A 303 11.14 -9.62 -17.57
C THR A 303 10.64 -9.32 -18.99
N SER A 304 10.26 -10.34 -19.72
CA SER A 304 9.72 -10.21 -21.09
C SER A 304 8.37 -9.48 -21.15
N SER A 305 7.63 -9.46 -20.04
CA SER A 305 6.35 -8.74 -19.92
C SER A 305 6.52 -7.28 -19.53
N GLY A 306 7.68 -6.86 -19.01
CA GLY A 306 7.88 -5.55 -18.40
C GLY A 306 7.24 -5.42 -17.01
N LYS A 307 6.72 -6.51 -16.45
CA LYS A 307 6.05 -6.57 -15.15
C LYS A 307 6.53 -7.78 -14.35
N LEU A 308 6.55 -7.65 -13.05
CA LEU A 308 6.88 -8.75 -12.15
C LEU A 308 5.91 -8.72 -10.97
N LYS A 309 5.31 -9.86 -10.67
CA LYS A 309 4.56 -10.09 -9.46
C LYS A 309 5.54 -10.37 -8.33
N ILE A 310 5.36 -9.68 -7.22
CA ILE A 310 6.16 -9.81 -6.00
C ILE A 310 5.24 -10.25 -4.89
N ASP A 311 5.63 -11.29 -4.18
CA ASP A 311 4.91 -11.85 -3.04
C ASP A 311 5.78 -11.75 -1.80
N SER A 312 5.14 -11.57 -0.64
CA SER A 312 5.79 -11.66 0.67
C SER A 312 4.82 -12.19 1.73
N ASP A 313 5.36 -13.06 2.59
CA ASP A 313 4.69 -13.54 3.78
C ASP A 313 5.43 -12.98 4.99
N TYR A 314 4.69 -12.34 5.90
CA TYR A 314 5.27 -11.79 7.11
C TYR A 314 4.26 -11.76 8.26
N GLU A 315 4.78 -11.64 9.46
CA GLU A 315 3.97 -11.61 10.67
C GLU A 315 4.10 -10.28 11.42
N THR A 316 3.11 -9.97 12.22
CA THR A 316 3.12 -8.81 13.12
C THR A 316 2.65 -9.28 14.50
N TYR A 317 3.44 -8.99 15.53
CA TYR A 317 3.07 -9.21 16.93
C TYR A 317 2.42 -7.97 17.49
N GLU A 318 1.30 -8.14 18.20
CA GLU A 318 0.48 -7.01 18.62
C GLU A 318 0.13 -7.12 20.11
N ILE A 319 0.03 -5.97 20.76
CA ILE A 319 -0.56 -5.84 22.10
C ILE A 319 -1.56 -4.68 22.09
N HIS A 320 -2.73 -4.92 22.68
CA HIS A 320 -3.78 -3.94 22.85
C HIS A 320 -4.14 -3.84 24.30
N THR A 321 -4.21 -2.63 24.83
CA THR A 321 -4.62 -2.37 26.23
C THR A 321 -5.48 -1.13 26.30
N GLY A 322 -6.30 -1.05 27.34
CA GLY A 322 -7.08 0.15 27.58
C GLY A 322 -7.77 0.13 28.94
N ILE A 323 -8.14 1.32 29.35
CA ILE A 323 -8.93 1.59 30.54
C ILE A 323 -10.11 2.48 30.17
N LYS A 324 -11.25 2.25 30.81
CA LYS A 324 -12.45 3.05 30.60
C LYS A 324 -13.19 3.25 31.93
N ARG A 325 -13.58 4.47 32.19
CA ARG A 325 -14.47 4.81 33.29
C ARG A 325 -15.87 5.05 32.74
N ASN A 326 -16.81 4.26 33.22
CA ASN A 326 -18.22 4.32 32.84
C ASN A 326 -19.06 5.06 33.89
N ASN A 327 -20.27 5.52 33.53
CA ASN A 327 -21.28 6.09 34.43
C ASN A 327 -20.84 7.35 35.17
N LEU A 328 -20.19 8.27 34.46
CA LEU A 328 -19.96 9.62 34.95
C LEU A 328 -21.25 10.40 34.77
N SER A 329 -21.96 10.71 35.85
CA SER A 329 -23.36 11.17 35.89
C SER A 329 -23.70 12.46 35.11
N LEU A 330 -22.72 13.17 34.56
CA LEU A 330 -22.92 14.41 33.76
C LEU A 330 -21.93 14.50 32.59
N ILE A 331 -21.09 13.49 32.36
CA ILE A 331 -20.00 13.52 31.39
C ILE A 331 -20.04 12.19 30.63
N PRO A 332 -19.78 12.17 29.33
CA PRO A 332 -19.60 10.92 28.59
C PRO A 332 -18.58 10.00 29.23
N ASP A 333 -18.71 8.71 29.03
CA ASP A 333 -17.67 7.75 29.40
C ASP A 333 -16.33 8.16 28.82
N LEU A 334 -15.27 8.13 29.63
CA LEU A 334 -13.92 8.51 29.22
C LEU A 334 -13.00 7.28 29.25
N GLY A 335 -12.19 7.12 28.23
CA GLY A 335 -11.20 6.05 28.19
C GLY A 335 -9.89 6.44 27.56
N LEU A 336 -8.88 5.65 27.89
CA LEU A 336 -7.55 5.66 27.30
C LEU A 336 -7.26 4.28 26.70
N ALA A 337 -6.65 4.23 25.55
CA ALA A 337 -6.20 2.98 24.97
C ALA A 337 -4.81 3.14 24.37
N ALA A 338 -4.06 2.06 24.39
CA ALA A 338 -2.79 1.94 23.71
C ALA A 338 -2.75 0.64 22.94
N SER A 339 -2.15 0.68 21.76
CA SER A 339 -1.79 -0.51 21.01
C SER A 339 -0.35 -0.38 20.53
N TYR A 340 0.33 -1.52 20.41
CA TYR A 340 1.70 -1.56 19.95
C TYR A 340 1.91 -2.81 19.11
N SER A 341 2.68 -2.68 18.03
CA SER A 341 2.99 -3.79 17.15
C SER A 341 4.45 -3.80 16.74
N ILE A 342 4.97 -5.00 16.51
CA ILE A 342 6.30 -5.27 15.98
C ILE A 342 6.10 -6.10 14.73
N THR A 343 6.54 -5.58 13.60
CA THR A 343 6.70 -6.33 12.36
C THR A 343 8.20 -6.63 12.20
N PRO A 344 8.66 -7.87 12.30
CA PRO A 344 10.06 -8.23 12.06
C PRO A 344 10.49 -7.89 10.63
N ASN A 345 11.80 -7.92 10.38
CA ASN A 345 12.33 -7.82 9.03
C ASN A 345 11.80 -8.96 8.15
N TYR A 346 11.54 -8.67 6.90
CA TYR A 346 11.06 -9.64 5.91
C TYR A 346 11.57 -9.29 4.50
N ASP A 347 11.61 -10.30 3.65
CA ASP A 347 11.99 -10.17 2.26
C ASP A 347 10.77 -10.29 1.36
N GLU A 348 10.72 -9.47 0.33
CA GLU A 348 9.84 -9.67 -0.80
C GLU A 348 10.60 -10.38 -1.91
N THR A 349 9.90 -11.17 -2.69
CA THR A 349 10.52 -11.96 -3.75
C THR A 349 11.43 -11.10 -4.63
N LYS A 350 12.71 -11.45 -4.70
CA LYS A 350 13.73 -11.04 -5.65
C LYS A 350 14.44 -9.70 -5.40
N TYR A 351 13.77 -8.58 -5.11
CA TYR A 351 14.46 -7.28 -5.15
C TYR A 351 14.44 -6.51 -3.84
N PHE A 352 13.44 -6.67 -3.02
CA PHE A 352 13.18 -5.81 -1.87
C PHE A 352 13.32 -6.56 -0.56
N SER A 353 13.98 -5.94 0.41
CA SER A 353 14.05 -6.41 1.80
C SER A 353 13.63 -5.29 2.73
N TRP A 354 12.84 -5.59 3.74
CA TRP A 354 12.31 -4.65 4.71
C TRP A 354 12.91 -4.85 6.08
N SER A 355 13.32 -3.76 6.74
CA SER A 355 13.73 -3.81 8.14
C SER A 355 12.52 -4.01 9.06
N ASP A 356 12.80 -4.40 10.29
CA ASP A 356 11.81 -4.40 11.36
C ASP A 356 11.17 -3.01 11.55
N ARG A 357 9.92 -3.01 12.04
CA ARG A 357 9.18 -1.79 12.33
C ARG A 357 8.38 -1.91 13.61
N HIS A 358 8.48 -0.90 14.45
CA HIS A 358 7.82 -0.77 15.73
C HIS A 358 6.83 0.39 15.71
N ILE A 359 5.53 0.10 15.81
CA ILE A 359 4.48 1.10 15.75
C ILE A 359 3.59 1.00 16.99
N GLY A 360 3.18 2.13 17.50
CA GLY A 360 2.16 2.19 18.54
C GLY A 360 1.14 3.28 18.29
N ASN A 361 -0.01 3.16 18.92
CA ASN A 361 -1.05 4.15 18.94
C ASN A 361 -1.48 4.43 20.39
N LEU A 362 -1.65 5.70 20.70
CA LEU A 362 -2.29 6.17 21.93
C LEU A 362 -3.60 6.84 21.57
N SER A 363 -4.69 6.46 22.24
CA SER A 363 -6.02 7.02 22.03
C SER A 363 -6.60 7.54 23.33
N ILE A 364 -7.24 8.71 23.25
CA ILE A 364 -8.16 9.23 24.25
C ILE A 364 -9.54 9.24 23.62
N PHE A 365 -10.51 8.62 24.25
CA PHE A 365 -11.85 8.53 23.66
C PHE A 365 -12.95 8.85 24.65
N PHE A 366 -14.01 9.42 24.11
CA PHE A 366 -15.25 9.73 24.79
C PHE A 366 -16.38 8.95 24.13
N SER A 367 -17.25 8.34 24.90
CA SER A 367 -18.38 7.58 24.34
C SER A 367 -19.61 7.69 25.21
N ASP A 368 -20.77 7.60 24.57
CA ASP A 368 -22.05 7.49 25.28
C ASP A 368 -23.03 6.65 24.45
N ASP A 369 -23.98 6.02 25.13
CA ASP A 369 -25.00 5.19 24.52
C ASP A 369 -26.38 5.42 25.21
N TYR A 370 -27.38 5.62 24.37
CA TYR A 370 -28.74 5.92 24.81
C TYR A 370 -29.68 4.77 24.44
N ASN A 371 -30.55 4.40 25.40
CA ASN A 371 -31.66 3.50 25.16
C ASN A 371 -32.84 4.35 24.64
N LEU A 372 -33.08 4.33 23.31
CA LEU A 372 -34.14 5.11 22.68
C LEU A 372 -35.54 4.53 22.98
N ILE A 373 -35.67 3.22 22.92
CA ILE A 373 -36.93 2.49 23.17
C ILE A 373 -36.57 1.25 23.98
N LYS A 374 -37.26 1.05 25.09
CA LYS A 374 -37.13 -0.14 25.92
C LYS A 374 -38.51 -0.77 26.11
N LYS A 375 -38.66 -2.01 25.65
CA LYS A 375 -39.78 -2.91 25.92
C LYS A 375 -39.30 -4.06 26.76
N ASN A 376 -40.21 -4.87 27.33
CA ASN A 376 -39.85 -5.95 28.25
C ASN A 376 -38.71 -6.85 27.75
N ASP A 377 -38.72 -7.22 26.46
CA ASP A 377 -37.77 -8.17 25.88
C ASP A 377 -36.86 -7.56 24.83
N SER A 378 -36.95 -6.26 24.55
CA SER A 378 -36.19 -5.62 23.50
C SER A 378 -35.84 -4.18 23.81
N LYS A 379 -34.70 -3.74 23.24
CA LYS A 379 -34.28 -2.35 23.32
C LYS A 379 -33.60 -1.91 22.03
N PHE A 380 -33.79 -0.62 21.69
CA PHE A 380 -33.03 0.07 20.66
C PHE A 380 -31.96 0.93 21.34
N LEU A 381 -30.76 0.86 20.81
CA LEU A 381 -29.58 1.58 21.29
C LEU A 381 -29.11 2.54 20.19
N LEU A 382 -28.72 3.73 20.61
CA LEU A 382 -27.96 4.66 19.77
C LEU A 382 -26.72 5.05 20.57
N GLY A 383 -25.56 4.98 19.94
CA GLY A 383 -24.30 5.33 20.60
C GLY A 383 -23.40 6.16 19.71
N TRP A 384 -22.44 6.81 20.35
CA TRP A 384 -21.39 7.53 19.67
C TRP A 384 -20.06 7.39 20.41
N THR A 385 -18.96 7.52 19.65
CA THR A 385 -17.60 7.59 20.20
C THR A 385 -16.83 8.66 19.44
N LEU A 386 -16.21 9.58 20.17
CA LEU A 386 -15.22 10.51 19.65
C LEU A 386 -13.84 10.03 20.11
N ASP A 387 -12.94 9.77 19.19
CA ASP A 387 -11.62 9.19 19.43
C ASP A 387 -10.52 10.11 18.90
N PHE A 388 -9.55 10.41 19.72
CA PHE A 388 -8.35 11.15 19.41
C PHE A 388 -7.16 10.20 19.48
N ARG A 389 -6.58 9.87 18.36
CA ARG A 389 -5.45 8.96 18.23
C ARG A 389 -4.17 9.72 17.88
N ASN A 390 -3.07 9.31 18.49
CA ASN A 390 -1.73 9.72 18.10
C ASN A 390 -0.87 8.48 17.87
N MET A 391 -0.18 8.43 16.73
CA MET A 391 0.80 7.40 16.43
C MET A 391 2.12 7.68 17.16
N ILE A 392 2.71 6.62 17.71
CA ILE A 392 4.03 6.61 18.35
C ILE A 392 4.91 5.52 17.71
N GLY A 393 6.22 5.62 17.89
CA GLY A 393 7.18 4.66 17.35
C GLY A 393 7.74 5.06 15.99
N ASP A 394 8.03 4.07 15.15
CA ASP A 394 8.79 4.27 13.91
C ASP A 394 7.91 4.92 12.82
N LYS A 395 8.14 6.20 12.60
CA LYS A 395 7.53 6.95 11.47
C LYS A 395 8.22 6.65 10.14
N LYS A 396 9.26 5.86 10.14
CA LYS A 396 10.04 5.50 8.96
C LYS A 396 10.29 4.00 8.97
N GLN A 397 10.30 3.42 7.81
CA GLN A 397 10.75 2.04 7.62
C GLN A 397 11.90 2.04 6.62
N VAL A 398 12.95 1.29 6.91
CA VAL A 398 14.07 1.11 6.00
C VAL A 398 13.76 -0.10 5.12
N TYR A 399 13.95 0.06 3.83
CA TYR A 399 13.94 -1.03 2.87
C TYR A 399 15.21 -0.99 2.02
N SER A 400 15.59 -2.11 1.47
CA SER A 400 16.71 -2.20 0.53
C SER A 400 16.23 -2.72 -0.82
N ILE A 401 16.90 -2.26 -1.88
CA ILE A 401 16.73 -2.76 -3.24
C ILE A 401 18.07 -3.30 -3.69
N ASN A 402 18.19 -4.62 -3.90
CA ASN A 402 19.44 -5.29 -4.23
C ASN A 402 20.61 -4.89 -3.30
N GLY A 403 20.33 -4.80 -1.99
CA GLY A 403 21.33 -4.42 -0.98
C GLY A 403 21.59 -2.92 -0.83
N THR A 404 20.94 -2.07 -1.62
CA THR A 404 21.03 -0.60 -1.47
C THR A 404 19.91 -0.10 -0.57
N ASN A 405 20.26 0.48 0.58
CA ASN A 405 19.29 0.92 1.58
C ASN A 405 18.60 2.22 1.21
N ALA A 406 17.31 2.28 1.44
CA ALA A 406 16.50 3.48 1.41
C ALA A 406 15.65 3.59 2.67
N THR A 407 15.31 4.81 3.06
CA THR A 407 14.37 5.05 4.15
C THR A 407 13.04 5.46 3.57
N TYR A 408 12.02 4.68 3.89
CA TYR A 408 10.65 5.01 3.60
C TYR A 408 10.08 5.88 4.71
N ARG A 409 9.49 7.01 4.37
CA ARG A 409 8.94 7.95 5.35
C ARG A 409 7.42 7.92 5.30
N GLN A 410 6.80 7.68 6.44
CA GLN A 410 5.37 7.87 6.58
C GLN A 410 5.01 9.37 6.46
N HIS A 411 3.89 9.67 5.81
CA HIS A 411 3.39 11.02 5.70
C HIS A 411 2.92 11.53 7.08
N ASP A 412 3.27 12.77 7.44
CA ASP A 412 2.98 13.35 8.77
C ASP A 412 1.48 13.41 9.07
N ASP A 413 0.63 13.50 8.05
CA ASP A 413 -0.84 13.55 8.18
C ASP A 413 -1.44 12.27 8.78
N LEU A 414 -0.73 11.14 8.75
CA LEU A 414 -1.19 9.86 9.31
C LEU A 414 -0.92 9.72 10.81
N THR A 415 -0.13 10.59 11.42
CA THR A 415 0.28 10.45 12.82
C THR A 415 -0.81 10.78 13.81
N ASN A 416 -1.77 11.62 13.43
CA ASN A 416 -2.88 12.08 14.29
C ASN A 416 -4.22 11.84 13.60
N GLU A 417 -5.12 11.16 14.26
CA GLU A 417 -6.48 10.94 13.75
C GLU A 417 -7.52 11.39 14.77
N ILE A 418 -8.52 12.10 14.30
CA ILE A 418 -9.75 12.36 15.03
C ILE A 418 -10.85 11.60 14.31
N SER A 419 -11.56 10.72 15.02
CA SER A 419 -12.63 9.94 14.43
C SER A 419 -13.93 10.08 15.23
N LEU A 420 -15.03 10.16 14.50
CA LEU A 420 -16.39 10.06 15.01
C LEU A 420 -16.99 8.73 14.57
N ILE A 421 -17.48 7.97 15.54
CA ILE A 421 -18.18 6.72 15.32
C ILE A 421 -19.60 6.86 15.83
N VAL A 422 -20.56 6.49 15.01
CA VAL A 422 -21.98 6.42 15.40
C VAL A 422 -22.46 4.99 15.22
N ASN A 423 -23.12 4.45 16.21
CA ASN A 423 -23.68 3.10 16.16
C ASN A 423 -25.17 3.09 16.52
N ALA A 424 -25.92 2.25 15.82
CA ALA A 424 -27.33 1.95 16.12
C ALA A 424 -27.49 0.45 16.30
N GLY A 425 -28.21 0.05 17.33
CA GLY A 425 -28.35 -1.37 17.66
C GLY A 425 -29.77 -1.75 18.12
N TYR A 426 -30.07 -3.02 17.95
CA TYR A 426 -31.27 -3.66 18.47
C TYR A 426 -30.90 -4.92 19.24
N GLU A 427 -31.39 -5.05 20.47
CA GLU A 427 -31.23 -6.23 21.30
C GLU A 427 -32.58 -6.85 21.61
N LYS A 428 -32.66 -8.18 21.52
CA LYS A 428 -33.84 -8.96 21.91
C LYS A 428 -33.45 -10.10 22.86
N LYS A 429 -34.16 -10.20 23.97
CA LYS A 429 -34.09 -11.35 24.87
C LYS A 429 -35.01 -12.46 24.38
N PHE A 430 -34.51 -13.69 24.31
CA PHE A 430 -35.36 -14.87 24.06
C PHE A 430 -35.75 -15.57 25.35
N SER A 431 -34.89 -15.43 26.37
CA SER A 431 -35.15 -15.97 27.71
C SER A 431 -34.54 -15.04 28.77
N GLU A 432 -34.74 -15.32 30.04
CA GLU A 432 -34.10 -14.59 31.12
C GLU A 432 -32.54 -14.67 31.00
N ASN A 433 -32.05 -15.77 30.46
CA ASN A 433 -30.62 -16.07 30.39
C ASN A 433 -29.96 -15.77 29.04
N SER A 434 -30.70 -15.54 27.97
CA SER A 434 -30.13 -15.44 26.63
C SER A 434 -30.67 -14.24 25.85
N SER A 435 -29.78 -13.56 25.11
CA SER A 435 -30.15 -12.50 24.19
C SER A 435 -29.34 -12.53 22.90
N ILE A 436 -29.91 -11.95 21.85
CA ILE A 436 -29.24 -11.63 20.58
C ILE A 436 -29.26 -10.13 20.41
N SER A 437 -28.18 -9.59 19.85
CA SER A 437 -28.19 -8.21 19.38
C SER A 437 -27.62 -8.12 17.96
N PHE A 438 -28.12 -7.11 17.26
CA PHE A 438 -27.65 -6.68 15.97
C PHE A 438 -27.29 -5.19 16.05
N SER A 439 -26.16 -4.77 15.49
CA SER A 439 -25.87 -3.36 15.37
C SER A 439 -25.11 -3.01 14.08
N LEU A 440 -25.32 -1.76 13.67
CA LEU A 440 -24.63 -1.12 12.56
C LEU A 440 -23.78 0.02 13.14
N ASP A 441 -22.63 0.26 12.55
CA ASP A 441 -21.79 1.39 12.88
C ASP A 441 -21.20 2.07 11.63
N VAL A 442 -21.02 3.38 11.76
CA VAL A 442 -20.38 4.21 10.75
C VAL A 442 -19.25 4.99 11.44
N LYS A 443 -18.09 5.02 10.84
CA LYS A 443 -16.93 5.82 11.26
C LYS A 443 -16.58 6.81 10.16
N ASP A 444 -16.22 8.05 10.55
CA ASP A 444 -15.61 9.05 9.70
C ASP A 444 -14.41 9.68 10.41
N THR A 445 -13.38 10.06 9.65
CA THR A 445 -12.15 10.59 10.22
C THR A 445 -11.63 11.81 9.46
N ASN A 446 -10.82 12.63 10.14
CA ASN A 446 -10.07 13.72 9.51
C ASN A 446 -8.93 13.23 8.58
N GLN A 447 -8.68 11.91 8.53
CA GLN A 447 -7.66 11.27 7.68
C GLN A 447 -8.26 10.60 6.44
N TYR A 448 -9.43 11.09 5.99
CA TYR A 448 -10.13 10.60 4.78
C TYR A 448 -10.51 9.11 4.82
N THR A 449 -10.60 8.55 6.03
CA THR A 449 -10.96 7.15 6.23
C THR A 449 -12.42 7.07 6.70
N LYS A 450 -13.21 6.24 6.02
CA LYS A 450 -14.61 5.96 6.36
C LYS A 450 -14.78 4.48 6.58
N SER A 451 -15.60 4.09 7.54
CA SER A 451 -16.00 2.69 7.65
C SER A 451 -17.49 2.51 7.87
N PHE A 452 -17.98 1.38 7.39
CA PHE A 452 -19.30 0.86 7.70
C PHE A 452 -19.15 -0.56 8.25
N GLY A 453 -19.78 -0.83 9.39
CA GLY A 453 -19.74 -2.13 10.04
C GLY A 453 -21.10 -2.66 10.40
N ALA A 454 -21.24 -3.98 10.42
CA ALA A 454 -22.40 -4.69 10.92
C ALA A 454 -21.91 -5.81 11.85
N ASN A 455 -22.64 -6.02 12.95
CA ASN A 455 -22.30 -7.09 13.88
C ASN A 455 -23.53 -7.75 14.47
N ILE A 456 -23.37 -9.02 14.82
CA ILE A 456 -24.35 -9.84 15.52
C ILE A 456 -23.68 -10.40 16.76
N SER A 457 -24.31 -10.29 17.91
CA SER A 457 -23.80 -10.91 19.13
C SER A 457 -24.83 -11.78 19.84
N LEU A 458 -24.35 -12.80 20.50
CA LEU A 458 -25.09 -13.73 21.32
C LEU A 458 -24.55 -13.70 22.73
N SER A 459 -25.42 -13.72 23.71
CA SER A 459 -25.05 -13.83 25.12
C SER A 459 -25.86 -14.87 25.85
N SER A 460 -25.23 -15.60 26.76
CA SER A 460 -25.89 -16.59 27.61
C SER A 460 -25.34 -16.56 29.03
N LYS A 461 -26.22 -16.91 29.99
CA LYS A 461 -25.89 -17.17 31.37
C LYS A 461 -26.21 -18.64 31.67
N PHE A 462 -25.26 -19.34 32.24
CA PHE A 462 -25.36 -20.74 32.61
C PHE A 462 -25.60 -20.92 34.11
#